data_410ae84b33d54fa5ae0a321327d80f15
#
_entry.id   410ae84b33d54fa5ae0a321327d80f15
#
_cell.length_a   1.000
_cell.length_b   1.000
_cell.length_c   1.000
_cell.angle_alpha   90.00
_cell.angle_beta   90.00
_cell.angle_gamma   90.00
#
_symmetry.space_group_name_H-M   'P 1'
#
loop_
_entity.id
_entity.type
_entity.pdbx_description
1 polymer ?
#
loop_
_entity_poly.entity_id
_entity_poly.type
_entity_poly.pdbx_seq_one_letter_code
_entity_poly.pdbx_strand_id
1 'polypeptide(L)'
;MTNFNVMLAHPVGKKEFDKDSFIQPKLDGVRCYITYHGAFSRNHKRFMNVQHILDELRPLFNKYPHVVLDGELYNHDYKDNFNKIISLVRKQLPSDADIEEAKAIQFHNYDIFMPDTPDNSFEYRNESIKNLHKEFTLQYCKTVETYQVQNDVTARLMYYQFTNKQGYEGAILRNNKPYEQKRSYNLQKYKEFHDTEATIIGWVEGQGKRTGTIGKFLARDADGNEFGMPVMDKMPVLTKMYDIAEWYIGKTATFTYFQRTPSGSYRHPLFKSIRNYE
;
A
#
# COMPACT_ATOMS: atom_id res chain seq x y z
N MET A 1 -6.50 -23.84 11.70
CA MET A 1 -6.45 -23.04 10.46
C MET A 1 -5.01 -22.72 10.15
N THR A 2 -4.53 -23.09 8.97
CA THR A 2 -3.24 -22.65 8.46
C THR A 2 -3.28 -21.12 8.33
N ASN A 3 -2.30 -20.42 8.94
CA ASN A 3 -2.21 -18.97 8.86
C ASN A 3 -2.04 -18.56 7.39
N PHE A 4 -3.11 -18.02 6.77
CA PHE A 4 -3.04 -17.46 5.44
C PHE A 4 -2.17 -16.20 5.44
N ASN A 5 -1.19 -16.12 4.54
CA ASN A 5 -0.36 -14.93 4.36
C ASN A 5 -0.68 -14.26 3.03
N VAL A 6 -0.89 -12.95 3.08
CA VAL A 6 -1.13 -12.19 1.86
C VAL A 6 0.13 -12.07 0.99
N MET A 7 -0.03 -12.13 -0.32
CA MET A 7 1.06 -11.87 -1.27
C MET A 7 1.51 -10.41 -1.17
N LEU A 8 2.82 -10.16 -1.06
CA LEU A 8 3.39 -8.83 -0.87
C LEU A 8 4.19 -8.40 -2.09
N ALA A 9 4.02 -7.15 -2.51
CA ALA A 9 4.67 -6.58 -3.68
C ALA A 9 6.13 -6.17 -3.42
N HIS A 10 7.00 -6.41 -4.44
CA HIS A 10 8.28 -5.72 -4.58
C HIS A 10 8.10 -4.36 -5.31
N PRO A 11 9.04 -3.40 -5.16
CA PRO A 11 9.11 -2.26 -6.07
C PRO A 11 9.39 -2.72 -7.51
N VAL A 12 8.78 -2.05 -8.48
CA VAL A 12 9.09 -2.25 -9.90
C VAL A 12 10.56 -1.90 -10.21
N GLY A 13 11.10 -2.45 -11.30
CA GLY A 13 12.45 -2.12 -11.80
C GLY A 13 13.57 -3.04 -11.29
N LYS A 14 13.30 -3.97 -10.35
CA LYS A 14 14.29 -4.98 -9.93
C LYS A 14 14.23 -6.28 -10.73
N LYS A 15 13.10 -6.58 -11.30
CA LYS A 15 12.87 -7.65 -12.28
C LYS A 15 11.84 -7.17 -13.28
N GLU A 16 12.03 -7.57 -14.53
CA GLU A 16 11.03 -7.38 -15.57
C GLU A 16 9.76 -8.15 -15.21
N PHE A 17 8.62 -7.66 -15.68
CA PHE A 17 7.36 -8.39 -15.62
C PHE A 17 7.15 -9.18 -16.92
N ASP A 18 6.36 -10.25 -16.84
CA ASP A 18 6.08 -11.11 -17.99
C ASP A 18 5.21 -10.37 -19.03
N LYS A 19 5.33 -10.74 -20.32
CA LYS A 19 4.55 -10.13 -21.43
C LYS A 19 3.03 -10.27 -21.27
N ASP A 20 2.56 -11.28 -20.52
CA ASP A 20 1.14 -11.51 -20.24
C ASP A 20 0.80 -11.08 -18.79
N SER A 21 1.29 -9.93 -18.41
CA SER A 21 1.04 -9.37 -17.08
C SER A 21 -0.21 -8.50 -17.05
N PHE A 22 -0.67 -8.22 -15.86
CA PHE A 22 -1.83 -7.39 -15.60
C PHE A 22 -1.45 -6.19 -14.75
N ILE A 23 -2.18 -5.09 -14.93
CA ILE A 23 -2.03 -3.89 -14.13
C ILE A 23 -3.35 -3.49 -13.49
N GLN A 24 -3.28 -3.08 -12.25
CA GLN A 24 -4.40 -2.61 -11.42
C GLN A 24 -4.04 -1.26 -10.82
N PRO A 25 -5.01 -0.36 -10.54
CA PRO A 25 -4.75 0.82 -9.74
C PRO A 25 -4.29 0.41 -8.34
N LYS A 26 -3.30 1.14 -7.80
CA LYS A 26 -2.89 0.99 -6.41
C LYS A 26 -3.75 1.88 -5.54
N LEU A 27 -4.61 1.25 -4.74
CA LEU A 27 -5.49 1.91 -3.81
C LEU A 27 -4.71 2.35 -2.56
N ASP A 28 -4.98 3.54 -2.06
CA ASP A 28 -4.41 4.07 -0.82
C ASP A 28 -5.40 3.83 0.34
N GLY A 29 -5.60 2.57 0.67
CA GLY A 29 -6.51 2.11 1.69
C GLY A 29 -5.83 1.25 2.76
N VAL A 30 -6.61 0.40 3.40
CA VAL A 30 -6.14 -0.54 4.42
C VAL A 30 -6.31 -1.96 3.90
N ARG A 31 -5.17 -2.65 3.65
CA ARG A 31 -5.21 -4.04 3.18
C ARG A 31 -6.02 -4.93 4.11
N CYS A 32 -6.92 -5.67 3.50
CA CYS A 32 -7.78 -6.62 4.18
C CYS A 32 -7.86 -7.92 3.39
N TYR A 33 -7.78 -9.05 4.07
CA TYR A 33 -8.24 -10.31 3.50
C TYR A 33 -9.47 -10.78 4.28
N ILE A 34 -10.43 -11.36 3.55
CA ILE A 34 -11.70 -11.81 4.11
C ILE A 34 -11.86 -13.32 3.88
N THR A 35 -12.27 -14.01 4.92
CA THR A 35 -12.57 -15.44 4.93
C THR A 35 -13.96 -15.67 5.54
N TYR A 36 -14.44 -16.90 5.51
CA TYR A 36 -15.63 -17.32 6.26
C TYR A 36 -15.61 -16.85 7.74
N HIS A 37 -14.44 -16.71 8.35
CA HIS A 37 -14.27 -16.37 9.77
C HIS A 37 -14.20 -14.87 10.06
N GLY A 38 -14.16 -14.01 9.03
CA GLY A 38 -14.15 -12.56 9.17
C GLY A 38 -13.10 -11.86 8.31
N ALA A 39 -12.91 -10.58 8.59
CA ALA A 39 -12.01 -9.68 7.92
C ALA A 39 -10.74 -9.44 8.74
N PHE A 40 -9.57 -9.51 8.12
CA PHE A 40 -8.28 -9.48 8.81
C PHE A 40 -7.26 -8.59 8.07
N SER A 41 -6.42 -7.92 8.83
CA SER A 41 -5.26 -7.22 8.31
C SER A 41 -4.16 -8.21 7.87
N ARG A 42 -3.16 -7.73 7.13
CA ARG A 42 -1.97 -8.53 6.75
C ARG A 42 -1.21 -9.15 7.93
N ASN A 43 -1.42 -8.63 9.15
CA ASN A 43 -0.81 -9.13 10.39
C ASN A 43 -1.84 -9.91 11.24
N HIS A 44 -2.88 -10.43 10.62
CA HIS A 44 -3.93 -11.27 11.23
C HIS A 44 -4.75 -10.57 12.34
N LYS A 45 -4.70 -9.23 12.45
CA LYS A 45 -5.57 -8.47 13.36
C LYS A 45 -6.95 -8.35 12.73
N ARG A 46 -7.99 -8.72 13.47
CA ARG A 46 -9.38 -8.67 13.01
C ARG A 46 -9.85 -7.21 12.91
N PHE A 47 -10.59 -6.91 11.84
CA PHE A 47 -11.34 -5.67 11.72
C PHE A 47 -12.74 -5.87 12.30
N MET A 48 -13.10 -5.01 13.25
CA MET A 48 -14.40 -5.10 13.95
C MET A 48 -15.46 -4.17 13.35
N ASN A 49 -15.04 -3.11 12.66
CA ASN A 49 -15.93 -2.07 12.12
C ASN A 49 -16.17 -2.19 10.61
N VAL A 50 -16.39 -3.41 10.12
CA VAL A 50 -16.67 -3.71 8.70
C VAL A 50 -17.79 -4.77 8.55
N GLN A 51 -18.71 -4.81 9.50
CA GLN A 51 -19.75 -5.84 9.57
C GLN A 51 -20.67 -5.82 8.34
N HIS A 52 -21.01 -4.64 7.81
CA HIS A 52 -21.80 -4.47 6.59
C HIS A 52 -21.21 -5.23 5.38
N ILE A 53 -19.86 -5.25 5.25
CA ILE A 53 -19.15 -6.01 4.20
C ILE A 53 -19.25 -7.52 4.48
N LEU A 54 -19.08 -7.93 5.74
CA LEU A 54 -19.16 -9.35 6.12
C LEU A 54 -20.57 -9.91 5.94
N ASP A 55 -21.61 -9.14 6.25
CA ASP A 55 -22.99 -9.55 6.07
C ASP A 55 -23.34 -9.70 4.58
N GLU A 56 -22.87 -8.79 3.74
CA GLU A 56 -23.01 -8.89 2.29
C GLU A 56 -22.31 -10.13 1.71
N LEU A 57 -21.13 -10.48 2.22
CA LEU A 57 -20.35 -11.63 1.76
C LEU A 57 -20.78 -12.97 2.38
N ARG A 58 -21.66 -12.98 3.36
CA ARG A 58 -22.10 -14.20 4.04
C ARG A 58 -22.66 -15.28 3.09
N PRO A 59 -23.54 -14.97 2.11
CA PRO A 59 -24.02 -15.97 1.14
C PRO A 59 -22.87 -16.56 0.31
N LEU A 60 -21.90 -15.75 -0.09
CA LEU A 60 -20.72 -16.21 -0.83
C LEU A 60 -19.92 -17.24 -0.02
N PHE A 61 -19.62 -16.92 1.23
CA PHE A 61 -18.85 -17.82 2.08
C PHE A 61 -19.63 -19.06 2.54
N ASN A 62 -20.96 -18.99 2.60
CA ASN A 62 -21.78 -20.19 2.83
C ASN A 62 -21.65 -21.17 1.66
N LYS A 63 -21.51 -20.68 0.42
CA LYS A 63 -21.33 -21.51 -0.76
C LYS A 63 -19.87 -21.93 -0.99
N TYR A 64 -18.92 -21.03 -0.69
CA TYR A 64 -17.49 -21.22 -0.91
C TYR A 64 -16.67 -20.95 0.37
N PRO A 65 -16.78 -21.81 1.41
CA PRO A 65 -16.24 -21.51 2.75
C PRO A 65 -14.70 -21.48 2.81
N HIS A 66 -14.01 -22.05 1.82
CA HIS A 66 -12.55 -22.17 1.83
C HIS A 66 -11.82 -21.05 1.08
N VAL A 67 -12.54 -20.23 0.31
CA VAL A 67 -11.91 -19.15 -0.44
C VAL A 67 -11.45 -18.02 0.49
N VAL A 68 -10.41 -17.34 0.07
CA VAL A 68 -9.91 -16.11 0.71
C VAL A 68 -9.97 -14.97 -0.29
N LEU A 69 -10.74 -13.96 0.00
CA LEU A 69 -10.76 -12.72 -0.80
C LEU A 69 -9.66 -11.79 -0.30
N ASP A 70 -8.82 -11.30 -1.20
CA ASP A 70 -7.71 -10.38 -0.90
C ASP A 70 -7.98 -9.02 -1.55
N GLY A 71 -7.99 -7.95 -0.75
CA GLY A 71 -8.44 -6.65 -1.21
C GLY A 71 -7.98 -5.49 -0.32
N GLU A 72 -8.58 -4.34 -0.56
CA GLU A 72 -8.35 -3.11 0.17
C GLU A 72 -9.66 -2.57 0.73
N LEU A 73 -9.69 -2.21 2.01
CA LEU A 73 -10.74 -1.38 2.59
C LEU A 73 -10.49 0.06 2.14
N TYR A 74 -11.38 0.58 1.31
CA TYR A 74 -11.16 1.83 0.59
C TYR A 74 -12.49 2.53 0.26
N ASN A 75 -12.42 3.83 0.07
CA ASN A 75 -13.43 4.60 -0.64
C ASN A 75 -12.71 5.69 -1.45
N HIS A 76 -13.03 5.79 -2.74
CA HIS A 76 -12.36 6.73 -3.64
C HIS A 76 -12.66 8.21 -3.30
N ASP A 77 -13.79 8.50 -2.67
CA ASP A 77 -14.12 9.83 -2.18
C ASP A 77 -13.18 10.29 -1.05
N TYR A 78 -12.48 9.35 -0.41
CA TYR A 78 -11.47 9.60 0.63
C TYR A 78 -10.04 9.42 0.13
N LYS A 79 -9.80 9.38 -1.20
CA LYS A 79 -8.47 9.14 -1.79
C LYS A 79 -7.37 10.08 -1.26
N ASP A 80 -7.74 11.32 -0.94
CA ASP A 80 -6.82 12.33 -0.41
C ASP A 80 -6.81 12.39 1.14
N ASN A 81 -7.58 11.51 1.80
CA ASN A 81 -7.72 11.48 3.26
C ASN A 81 -7.60 10.05 3.81
N PHE A 82 -6.43 9.44 3.64
CA PHE A 82 -6.11 8.11 4.17
C PHE A 82 -6.38 7.96 5.67
N ASN A 83 -6.17 9.03 6.46
CA ASN A 83 -6.43 9.00 7.90
C ASN A 83 -7.91 8.79 8.22
N LYS A 84 -8.82 9.28 7.39
CA LYS A 84 -10.26 9.03 7.53
C LYS A 84 -10.56 7.55 7.37
N ILE A 85 -10.02 6.90 6.34
CA ILE A 85 -10.18 5.45 6.12
C ILE A 85 -9.66 4.67 7.33
N ILE A 86 -8.45 4.98 7.81
CA ILE A 86 -7.88 4.33 9.00
C ILE A 86 -8.79 4.50 10.22
N SER A 87 -9.27 5.70 10.47
CA SER A 87 -10.11 6.01 11.64
C SER A 87 -11.40 5.20 11.64
N LEU A 88 -11.98 4.95 10.45
CA LEU A 88 -13.20 4.18 10.31
C LEU A 88 -12.97 2.66 10.53
N VAL A 89 -11.92 2.09 9.91
CA VAL A 89 -11.75 0.63 9.88
C VAL A 89 -11.03 0.05 11.09
N ARG A 90 -10.23 0.84 11.83
CA ARG A 90 -9.40 0.31 12.93
C ARG A 90 -10.05 0.35 14.32
N LYS A 91 -11.28 0.84 14.42
CA LYS A 91 -12.00 0.83 15.71
C LYS A 91 -12.24 -0.60 16.19
N GLN A 92 -11.80 -0.89 17.40
CA GLN A 92 -11.94 -2.23 18.01
C GLN A 92 -13.25 -2.37 18.79
N LEU A 93 -13.75 -1.26 19.34
CA LEU A 93 -15.02 -1.16 20.05
C LEU A 93 -15.83 -0.02 19.41
N PRO A 94 -16.44 -0.28 18.22
CA PRO A 94 -17.20 0.76 17.52
C PRO A 94 -18.54 1.01 18.24
N SER A 95 -18.94 2.28 18.34
CA SER A 95 -20.28 2.70 18.69
C SER A 95 -21.23 2.53 17.48
N ASP A 96 -22.54 2.67 17.71
CA ASP A 96 -23.52 2.62 16.61
C ASP A 96 -23.25 3.71 15.55
N ALA A 97 -22.83 4.89 15.99
CA ALA A 97 -22.42 5.98 15.08
C ALA A 97 -21.20 5.61 14.24
N ASP A 98 -20.22 4.91 14.84
CA ASP A 98 -19.03 4.44 14.13
C ASP A 98 -19.37 3.35 13.09
N ILE A 99 -20.30 2.47 13.42
CA ILE A 99 -20.79 1.42 12.51
C ILE A 99 -21.51 2.06 11.32
N GLU A 100 -22.35 3.05 11.57
CA GLU A 100 -23.07 3.75 10.48
C GLU A 100 -22.09 4.51 9.57
N GLU A 101 -21.13 5.24 10.14
CA GLU A 101 -20.13 5.96 9.37
C GLU A 101 -19.23 5.01 8.56
N ALA A 102 -18.90 3.83 9.08
CA ALA A 102 -18.08 2.84 8.40
C ALA A 102 -18.73 2.23 7.16
N LYS A 103 -20.06 2.35 6.98
CA LYS A 103 -20.76 1.92 5.75
C LYS A 103 -20.30 2.66 4.50
N ALA A 104 -19.64 3.82 4.64
CA ALA A 104 -18.98 4.50 3.54
C ALA A 104 -17.76 3.72 3.01
N ILE A 105 -17.18 2.79 3.79
CA ILE A 105 -16.04 1.99 3.37
C ILE A 105 -16.50 0.79 2.55
N GLN A 106 -15.79 0.55 1.45
CA GLN A 106 -16.00 -0.57 0.55
C GLN A 106 -14.82 -1.54 0.63
N PHE A 107 -15.05 -2.79 0.30
CA PHE A 107 -13.99 -3.79 0.09
C PHE A 107 -13.70 -3.91 -1.41
N HIS A 108 -12.56 -3.43 -1.84
CA HIS A 108 -12.09 -3.50 -3.22
C HIS A 108 -11.27 -4.78 -3.42
N ASN A 109 -11.91 -5.81 -3.97
CA ASN A 109 -11.32 -7.14 -4.20
C ASN A 109 -10.45 -7.11 -5.45
N TYR A 110 -9.15 -7.38 -5.30
CA TYR A 110 -8.18 -7.41 -6.39
C TYR A 110 -7.52 -8.78 -6.60
N ASP A 111 -7.67 -9.73 -5.68
CA ASP A 111 -7.20 -11.10 -5.84
C ASP A 111 -8.05 -12.07 -4.99
N ILE A 112 -7.95 -13.36 -5.29
CA ILE A 112 -8.59 -14.43 -4.55
C ILE A 112 -7.63 -15.60 -4.41
N PHE A 113 -7.59 -16.22 -3.25
CA PHE A 113 -6.89 -17.47 -3.05
C PHE A 113 -7.90 -18.61 -2.87
N MET A 114 -7.72 -19.67 -3.65
CA MET A 114 -8.53 -20.88 -3.65
C MET A 114 -7.65 -22.06 -3.24
N PRO A 115 -7.76 -22.54 -1.99
CA PRO A 115 -6.90 -23.61 -1.47
C PRO A 115 -6.99 -24.92 -2.26
N ASP A 116 -8.14 -25.20 -2.86
CA ASP A 116 -8.36 -26.41 -3.65
C ASP A 116 -7.67 -26.39 -5.03
N THR A 117 -7.31 -25.20 -5.49
CA THR A 117 -6.63 -24.97 -6.79
C THR A 117 -5.55 -23.88 -6.66
N PRO A 118 -4.52 -24.09 -5.82
CA PRO A 118 -3.55 -23.07 -5.45
C PRO A 118 -2.67 -22.60 -6.61
N ASP A 119 -2.54 -23.41 -7.67
CA ASP A 119 -1.70 -23.16 -8.84
C ASP A 119 -2.40 -22.37 -9.94
N ASN A 120 -3.64 -21.92 -9.71
CA ASN A 120 -4.37 -21.10 -10.68
C ASN A 120 -3.61 -19.80 -11.00
N SER A 121 -3.54 -19.47 -12.29
CA SER A 121 -2.97 -18.22 -12.78
C SER A 121 -3.74 -17.00 -12.26
N PHE A 122 -3.12 -15.82 -12.32
CA PHE A 122 -3.80 -14.58 -11.90
C PHE A 122 -5.03 -14.29 -12.78
N GLU A 123 -4.94 -14.55 -14.07
CA GLU A 123 -6.07 -14.38 -15.00
C GLU A 123 -7.29 -15.21 -14.58
N TYR A 124 -7.08 -16.48 -14.26
CA TYR A 124 -8.15 -17.36 -13.77
C TYR A 124 -8.76 -16.82 -12.47
N ARG A 125 -7.92 -16.37 -11.53
CA ARG A 125 -8.39 -15.82 -10.25
C ARG A 125 -9.17 -14.52 -10.45
N ASN A 126 -8.71 -13.64 -11.35
CA ASN A 126 -9.39 -12.40 -11.68
C ASN A 126 -10.76 -12.64 -12.32
N GLU A 127 -10.86 -13.62 -13.22
CA GLU A 127 -12.13 -14.01 -13.80
C GLU A 127 -13.07 -14.63 -12.76
N SER A 128 -12.53 -15.43 -11.84
CA SER A 128 -13.29 -15.98 -10.71
C SER A 128 -13.91 -14.88 -9.85
N ILE A 129 -13.15 -13.79 -9.55
CA ILE A 129 -13.68 -12.63 -8.82
C ILE A 129 -14.86 -12.01 -9.57
N LYS A 130 -14.72 -11.77 -10.88
CA LYS A 130 -15.78 -11.18 -11.71
C LYS A 130 -17.05 -12.06 -11.71
N ASN A 131 -16.88 -13.38 -11.77
CA ASN A 131 -17.99 -14.32 -11.73
C ASN A 131 -18.69 -14.32 -10.36
N LEU A 132 -17.94 -14.28 -9.26
CA LEU A 132 -18.51 -14.14 -7.91
C LEU A 132 -19.32 -12.84 -7.78
N HIS A 133 -18.80 -11.71 -8.27
CA HIS A 133 -19.51 -10.43 -8.22
C HIS A 133 -20.78 -10.40 -9.09
N LYS A 134 -20.83 -11.17 -10.19
CA LYS A 134 -22.05 -11.33 -10.97
C LYS A 134 -23.08 -12.22 -10.26
N GLU A 135 -22.60 -13.27 -9.59
CA GLU A 135 -23.46 -14.24 -8.90
C GLU A 135 -24.12 -13.63 -7.64
N PHE A 136 -23.38 -12.83 -6.89
CA PHE A 136 -23.79 -12.33 -5.57
C PHE A 136 -24.07 -10.82 -5.60
N THR A 137 -24.67 -10.19 -6.46
CA THR A 137 -25.05 -8.76 -6.48
C THR A 137 -24.54 -7.92 -5.28
N LEU A 138 -23.25 -7.53 -5.32
CA LEU A 138 -22.55 -6.92 -4.19
C LEU A 138 -22.57 -5.38 -4.26
N GLN A 139 -22.93 -4.72 -3.16
CA GLN A 139 -22.99 -3.26 -3.02
C GLN A 139 -21.71 -2.70 -2.40
N TYR A 140 -21.27 -3.26 -1.30
CA TYR A 140 -20.08 -2.81 -0.55
C TYR A 140 -18.78 -3.46 -1.04
N CYS A 141 -18.89 -4.56 -1.76
CA CYS A 141 -17.74 -5.19 -2.40
C CYS A 141 -17.64 -4.77 -3.86
N LYS A 142 -16.45 -4.37 -4.29
CA LYS A 142 -16.15 -3.92 -5.64
C LYS A 142 -15.01 -4.76 -6.24
N THR A 143 -15.06 -5.01 -7.53
CA THR A 143 -13.90 -5.54 -8.25
C THR A 143 -12.95 -4.41 -8.58
N VAL A 144 -11.64 -4.64 -8.46
CA VAL A 144 -10.64 -3.68 -8.94
C VAL A 144 -10.46 -3.85 -10.43
N GLU A 145 -10.51 -2.74 -11.18
CA GLU A 145 -10.25 -2.73 -12.63
C GLU A 145 -8.88 -3.34 -12.93
N THR A 146 -8.86 -4.25 -13.89
CA THR A 146 -7.67 -5.02 -14.23
C THR A 146 -7.49 -5.02 -15.74
N TYR A 147 -6.32 -4.58 -16.20
CA TYR A 147 -5.97 -4.46 -17.61
C TYR A 147 -4.76 -5.33 -17.93
N GLN A 148 -4.76 -5.99 -19.06
CA GLN A 148 -3.59 -6.70 -19.55
C GLN A 148 -2.56 -5.72 -20.10
N VAL A 149 -1.27 -5.95 -19.82
CA VAL A 149 -0.15 -5.14 -20.33
C VAL A 149 0.93 -6.04 -20.90
N GLN A 150 1.46 -5.65 -22.07
CA GLN A 150 2.41 -6.45 -22.84
C GLN A 150 3.86 -5.95 -22.72
N ASN A 151 4.06 -4.72 -22.26
CA ASN A 151 5.38 -4.10 -22.18
C ASN A 151 5.38 -2.91 -21.20
N ASP A 152 6.57 -2.40 -20.91
CA ASP A 152 6.78 -1.27 -20.00
C ASP A 152 6.09 0.02 -20.47
N VAL A 153 5.99 0.25 -21.79
CA VAL A 153 5.32 1.45 -22.32
C VAL A 153 3.83 1.44 -21.97
N THR A 154 3.15 0.33 -22.22
CA THR A 154 1.72 0.19 -21.88
C THR A 154 1.49 0.24 -20.37
N ALA A 155 2.40 -0.34 -19.57
CA ALA A 155 2.33 -0.26 -18.12
C ALA A 155 2.49 1.18 -17.61
N ARG A 156 3.41 1.97 -18.18
CA ARG A 156 3.58 3.40 -17.85
C ARG A 156 2.37 4.24 -18.24
N LEU A 157 1.80 4.02 -19.42
CA LEU A 157 0.59 4.73 -19.84
C LEU A 157 -0.57 4.48 -18.88
N MET A 158 -0.76 3.23 -18.45
CA MET A 158 -1.78 2.89 -17.46
C MET A 158 -1.47 3.50 -16.09
N TYR A 159 -0.20 3.50 -15.67
CA TYR A 159 0.22 4.18 -14.44
C TYR A 159 -0.16 5.66 -14.46
N TYR A 160 0.16 6.40 -15.54
CA TYR A 160 -0.25 7.81 -15.69
C TYR A 160 -1.76 7.99 -15.71
N GLN A 161 -2.50 7.08 -16.34
CA GLN A 161 -3.95 7.11 -16.32
C GLN A 161 -4.47 7.00 -14.88
N PHE A 162 -3.97 6.05 -14.11
CA PHE A 162 -4.38 5.85 -12.72
C PHE A 162 -4.00 7.02 -11.82
N THR A 163 -2.79 7.53 -11.92
CA THR A 163 -2.29 8.59 -11.03
C THR A 163 -2.82 9.96 -11.42
N ASN A 164 -2.62 10.38 -12.67
CA ASN A 164 -2.85 11.76 -13.08
C ASN A 164 -4.30 12.05 -13.50
N LYS A 165 -5.06 11.03 -13.92
CA LYS A 165 -6.45 11.20 -14.34
C LYS A 165 -7.45 10.72 -13.30
N GLN A 166 -7.15 9.63 -12.62
CA GLN A 166 -8.06 8.99 -11.68
C GLN A 166 -7.69 9.23 -10.21
N GLY A 167 -6.49 9.75 -9.91
CA GLY A 167 -6.06 10.13 -8.56
C GLY A 167 -5.72 8.95 -7.64
N TYR A 168 -5.36 7.78 -8.21
CA TYR A 168 -4.86 6.65 -7.43
C TYR A 168 -3.41 6.85 -7.00
N GLU A 169 -2.97 6.12 -5.98
CA GLU A 169 -1.61 6.20 -5.41
C GLU A 169 -0.51 5.76 -6.40
N GLY A 170 -0.85 4.91 -7.35
CA GLY A 170 0.09 4.30 -8.27
C GLY A 170 -0.55 3.12 -9.01
N ALA A 171 0.26 2.12 -9.35
CA ALA A 171 -0.20 0.90 -9.97
C ALA A 171 0.40 -0.36 -9.31
N ILE A 172 -0.29 -1.48 -9.49
CA ILE A 172 0.18 -2.81 -9.13
C ILE A 172 0.27 -3.64 -10.41
N LEU A 173 1.47 -4.13 -10.70
CA LEU A 173 1.74 -5.09 -11.77
C LEU A 173 1.68 -6.51 -11.22
N ARG A 174 1.03 -7.41 -11.94
CA ARG A 174 0.85 -8.83 -11.59
C ARG A 174 1.24 -9.71 -12.77
N ASN A 175 2.20 -10.59 -12.57
CA ASN A 175 2.48 -11.66 -13.54
C ASN A 175 1.34 -12.68 -13.53
N ASN A 176 1.09 -13.31 -14.66
CA ASN A 176 0.05 -14.36 -14.78
C ASN A 176 0.51 -15.68 -14.15
N LYS A 177 0.77 -15.65 -12.83
CA LYS A 177 1.34 -16.73 -12.02
C LYS A 177 0.43 -17.06 -10.83
N PRO A 178 0.64 -18.21 -10.18
CA PRO A 178 -0.05 -18.59 -8.94
C PRO A 178 0.06 -17.53 -7.83
N TYR A 179 -0.89 -17.60 -6.88
CA TYR A 179 -0.85 -16.76 -5.68
C TYR A 179 0.24 -17.25 -4.72
N GLU A 180 1.21 -16.40 -4.40
CA GLU A 180 2.29 -16.75 -3.47
C GLU A 180 2.07 -16.08 -2.11
N GLN A 181 1.94 -16.86 -1.06
CA GLN A 181 1.72 -16.38 0.30
C GLN A 181 2.99 -15.80 0.96
N LYS A 182 3.71 -14.97 0.21
CA LYS A 182 4.99 -14.33 0.61
C LYS A 182 5.21 -13.04 -0.17
N ARG A 183 6.34 -12.39 0.07
CA ARG A 183 6.81 -11.31 -0.82
C ARG A 183 7.29 -11.92 -2.14
N SER A 184 6.76 -11.41 -3.26
CA SER A 184 7.00 -11.99 -4.58
C SER A 184 7.24 -10.93 -5.64
N TYR A 185 8.10 -11.25 -6.61
CA TYR A 185 8.27 -10.45 -7.83
C TYR A 185 7.14 -10.68 -8.84
N ASN A 186 6.28 -11.68 -8.64
CA ASN A 186 5.05 -11.84 -9.42
C ASN A 186 3.99 -10.78 -9.05
N LEU A 187 4.28 -9.97 -8.04
CA LEU A 187 3.51 -8.79 -7.65
C LEU A 187 4.47 -7.61 -7.47
N GLN A 188 4.33 -6.56 -8.29
CA GLN A 188 5.22 -5.41 -8.25
C GLN A 188 4.41 -4.12 -8.11
N LYS A 189 4.87 -3.21 -7.26
CA LYS A 189 4.27 -1.88 -7.08
C LYS A 189 5.01 -0.85 -7.93
N TYR A 190 4.27 -0.18 -8.78
CA TYR A 190 4.71 0.97 -9.55
C TYR A 190 4.30 2.23 -8.81
N LYS A 191 5.28 2.97 -8.31
CA LYS A 191 5.09 4.18 -7.51
C LYS A 191 6.28 5.07 -7.74
N GLU A 192 6.04 6.25 -8.28
CA GLU A 192 7.09 7.26 -8.46
C GLU A 192 7.29 8.05 -7.17
N PHE A 193 8.52 8.46 -6.94
CA PHE A 193 8.90 9.37 -5.87
C PHE A 193 9.42 10.65 -6.50
N HIS A 194 9.07 11.77 -5.90
CA HIS A 194 9.58 13.08 -6.26
C HIS A 194 10.79 13.41 -5.42
N ASP A 195 11.72 14.12 -5.97
CA ASP A 195 12.86 14.69 -5.25
C ASP A 195 12.59 16.17 -4.97
N THR A 196 12.96 16.64 -3.79
CA THR A 196 12.99 18.05 -3.45
C THR A 196 14.06 18.30 -2.38
N GLU A 197 14.17 19.53 -1.92
CA GLU A 197 15.23 19.97 -1.02
C GLU A 197 14.66 20.55 0.28
N ALA A 198 15.41 20.41 1.37
CA ALA A 198 15.13 21.02 2.64
C ALA A 198 16.41 21.24 3.44
N THR A 199 16.40 22.23 4.31
CA THR A 199 17.51 22.49 5.23
C THR A 199 17.43 21.57 6.43
N ILE A 200 18.51 20.87 6.75
CA ILE A 200 18.61 20.07 7.97
C ILE A 200 18.71 21.00 9.19
N ILE A 201 17.81 20.85 10.13
CA ILE A 201 17.72 21.64 11.36
C ILE A 201 18.04 20.83 12.62
N GLY A 202 18.24 19.53 12.50
CA GLY A 202 18.56 18.64 13.59
C GLY A 202 18.59 17.18 13.15
N TRP A 203 18.76 16.29 14.11
CA TRP A 203 18.77 14.84 13.87
C TRP A 203 18.23 14.08 15.09
N VAL A 204 17.91 12.80 14.88
CA VAL A 204 17.44 11.87 15.91
C VAL A 204 18.17 10.55 15.75
N GLU A 205 18.66 10.01 16.85
CA GLU A 205 19.30 8.69 16.91
C GLU A 205 18.34 7.56 16.53
N GLY A 206 18.87 6.50 15.95
CA GLY A 206 18.15 5.26 15.71
C GLY A 206 17.76 4.55 17.00
N GLN A 207 16.69 3.76 17.00
CA GLN A 207 16.19 3.06 18.18
C GLN A 207 16.42 1.53 18.07
N GLY A 208 16.53 0.87 19.23
CA GLY A 208 16.68 -0.57 19.33
C GLY A 208 17.97 -1.06 18.65
N LYS A 209 17.86 -1.90 17.63
CA LYS A 209 19.03 -2.40 16.89
C LYS A 209 19.82 -1.32 16.12
N ARG A 210 19.29 -0.12 16.04
CA ARG A 210 19.92 1.04 15.39
C ARG A 210 20.45 2.10 16.38
N THR A 211 20.52 1.79 17.67
CA THR A 211 21.20 2.65 18.65
C THR A 211 22.67 2.84 18.25
N GLY A 212 23.22 4.04 18.40
CA GLY A 212 24.54 4.44 17.90
C GLY A 212 24.59 4.72 16.40
N THR A 213 23.45 4.96 15.77
CA THR A 213 23.38 5.33 14.35
C THR A 213 22.44 6.49 14.11
N ILE A 214 22.59 7.17 12.97
CA ILE A 214 21.61 8.18 12.56
C ILE A 214 20.27 7.49 12.24
N GLY A 215 19.18 7.94 12.87
CA GLY A 215 17.83 7.44 12.64
C GLY A 215 17.09 8.24 11.57
N LYS A 216 17.05 9.56 11.75
CA LYS A 216 16.46 10.51 10.80
C LYS A 216 17.05 11.90 10.99
N PHE A 217 17.06 12.69 9.93
CA PHE A 217 17.24 14.12 10.02
C PHE A 217 15.89 14.82 10.26
N LEU A 218 15.93 15.89 11.01
CA LEU A 218 14.85 16.88 11.11
C LEU A 218 15.16 17.96 10.09
N ALA A 219 14.19 18.35 9.29
CA ALA A 219 14.39 19.29 8.20
C ALA A 219 13.25 20.31 8.12
N ARG A 220 13.58 21.47 7.52
CA ARG A 220 12.63 22.54 7.22
C ARG A 220 12.68 22.83 5.72
N ASP A 221 11.52 22.79 5.04
CA ASP A 221 11.42 23.15 3.62
C ASP A 221 11.38 24.67 3.42
N ALA A 222 11.31 25.09 2.15
CA ALA A 222 11.25 26.49 1.77
C ALA A 222 9.97 27.20 2.24
N ASP A 223 8.88 26.43 2.46
CA ASP A 223 7.60 26.94 2.96
C ASP A 223 7.59 27.04 4.52
N GLY A 224 8.67 26.61 5.19
CA GLY A 224 8.79 26.62 6.64
C GLY A 224 8.24 25.37 7.33
N ASN A 225 7.77 24.36 6.60
CA ASN A 225 7.26 23.12 7.19
C ASN A 225 8.40 22.28 7.75
N GLU A 226 8.24 21.82 9.00
CA GLU A 226 9.21 20.94 9.65
C GLU A 226 8.74 19.48 9.59
N PHE A 227 9.67 18.58 9.26
CA PHE A 227 9.40 17.16 9.12
C PHE A 227 10.65 16.32 9.35
N GLY A 228 10.48 15.00 9.56
CA GLY A 228 11.58 14.07 9.71
C GLY A 228 11.87 13.31 8.42
N MET A 229 13.14 13.23 8.04
CA MET A 229 13.64 12.44 6.90
C MET A 229 14.42 11.23 7.45
N PRO A 230 13.82 10.03 7.53
CA PRO A 230 14.55 8.80 7.86
C PRO A 230 15.75 8.59 6.93
N VAL A 231 16.86 8.11 7.50
CA VAL A 231 18.05 7.75 6.75
C VAL A 231 18.10 6.25 6.58
N MET A 232 18.22 5.76 5.33
CA MET A 232 18.21 4.35 5.00
C MET A 232 19.50 3.98 4.30
N ASP A 233 20.42 3.34 5.03
CA ASP A 233 21.69 2.86 4.52
C ASP A 233 22.18 1.64 5.33
N LYS A 234 23.36 1.10 5.02
CA LYS A 234 24.02 0.04 5.78
C LYS A 234 24.48 0.57 7.15
N MET A 235 24.44 -0.27 8.16
CA MET A 235 24.81 0.10 9.53
C MET A 235 26.14 0.85 9.64
N PRO A 236 27.25 0.44 9.00
CA PRO A 236 28.51 1.19 9.09
C PRO A 236 28.45 2.62 8.55
N VAL A 237 27.61 2.87 7.52
CA VAL A 237 27.40 4.21 6.98
C VAL A 237 26.59 5.05 7.97
N LEU A 238 25.52 4.49 8.51
CA LEU A 238 24.67 5.15 9.51
C LEU A 238 25.41 5.51 10.79
N THR A 239 26.36 4.66 11.24
CA THR A 239 27.24 4.94 12.39
C THR A 239 28.17 6.12 12.07
N LYS A 240 28.85 6.10 10.92
CA LYS A 240 29.70 7.22 10.51
C LYS A 240 28.93 8.54 10.39
N MET A 241 27.70 8.49 9.87
CA MET A 241 26.86 9.69 9.80
C MET A 241 26.47 10.19 11.19
N TYR A 242 26.26 9.29 12.14
CA TYR A 242 25.96 9.60 13.54
C TYR A 242 27.16 10.29 14.23
N ASP A 243 28.36 9.78 14.03
CA ASP A 243 29.61 10.32 14.61
C ASP A 243 29.85 11.79 14.21
N ILE A 244 29.33 12.20 13.04
CA ILE A 244 29.45 13.57 12.51
C ILE A 244 28.09 14.26 12.36
N ALA A 245 27.07 13.86 13.14
CA ALA A 245 25.69 14.29 12.92
C ALA A 245 25.50 15.81 12.96
N GLU A 246 26.24 16.51 13.83
CA GLU A 246 26.23 17.96 13.94
C GLU A 246 26.70 18.66 12.65
N TRP A 247 27.61 18.03 11.89
CA TRP A 247 28.11 18.55 10.61
C TRP A 247 27.00 18.73 9.55
N TYR A 248 25.91 17.97 9.67
CA TYR A 248 24.78 18.07 8.74
C TYR A 248 23.86 19.24 9.00
N ILE A 249 23.85 19.82 10.21
CA ILE A 249 22.96 20.93 10.59
C ILE A 249 23.27 22.15 9.71
N GLY A 250 22.24 22.79 9.20
CA GLY A 250 22.31 23.93 8.29
C GLY A 250 22.60 23.59 6.83
N LYS A 251 22.88 22.32 6.50
CA LYS A 251 23.10 21.91 5.12
C LYS A 251 21.79 21.63 4.39
N THR A 252 21.78 21.91 3.09
CA THR A 252 20.68 21.53 2.20
C THR A 252 20.80 20.06 1.85
N ALA A 253 19.73 19.32 2.09
CA ALA A 253 19.59 17.91 1.74
C ALA A 253 18.57 17.73 0.62
N THR A 254 18.90 16.89 -0.35
CA THR A 254 17.93 16.32 -1.28
C THR A 254 17.24 15.14 -0.59
N PHE A 255 15.93 15.08 -0.65
CA PHE A 255 15.15 13.96 -0.16
C PHE A 255 14.10 13.53 -1.16
N THR A 256 13.71 12.26 -1.09
CA THR A 256 12.60 11.72 -1.90
C THR A 256 11.33 11.74 -1.08
N TYR A 257 10.19 11.98 -1.71
CA TYR A 257 8.88 11.85 -1.09
C TYR A 257 7.85 11.34 -2.09
N PHE A 258 6.76 10.82 -1.59
CA PHE A 258 5.72 10.28 -2.45
C PHE A 258 4.73 11.35 -2.91
N GLN A 259 4.12 12.07 -1.98
CA GLN A 259 3.18 13.17 -2.24
C GLN A 259 3.13 14.08 -1.02
N ARG A 260 2.53 15.25 -1.16
CA ARG A 260 2.21 16.10 -0.01
C ARG A 260 0.87 15.69 0.61
N THR A 261 0.74 15.84 1.92
CA THR A 261 -0.53 15.70 2.63
C THR A 261 -1.37 16.96 2.46
N PRO A 262 -2.69 16.92 2.74
CA PRO A 262 -3.52 18.12 2.76
C PRO A 262 -3.01 19.22 3.70
N SER A 263 -2.27 18.85 4.77
CA SER A 263 -1.62 19.79 5.68
C SER A 263 -0.27 20.34 5.20
N GLY A 264 0.14 20.04 3.94
CA GLY A 264 1.41 20.48 3.35
C GLY A 264 2.64 19.64 3.73
N SER A 265 2.52 18.67 4.63
CA SER A 265 3.61 17.78 5.01
C SER A 265 3.93 16.75 3.92
N TYR A 266 5.04 16.00 4.07
CA TYR A 266 5.48 15.00 3.11
C TYR A 266 5.11 13.59 3.54
N ARG A 267 4.62 12.77 2.59
CA ARG A 267 4.39 11.34 2.79
C ARG A 267 5.65 10.55 2.40
N HIS A 268 6.11 9.71 3.30
CA HIS A 268 7.31 8.86 3.13
C HIS A 268 8.57 9.64 2.73
N PRO A 269 8.90 10.76 3.38
CA PRO A 269 10.13 11.47 3.09
C PRO A 269 11.33 10.58 3.47
N LEU A 270 12.34 10.50 2.58
CA LEU A 270 13.57 9.75 2.82
C LEU A 270 14.77 10.62 2.42
N PHE A 271 15.74 10.73 3.31
CA PHE A 271 17.01 11.40 3.00
C PHE A 271 17.70 10.68 1.82
N LYS A 272 18.21 11.43 0.87
CA LYS A 272 18.92 10.93 -0.29
C LYS A 272 20.41 11.31 -0.27
N SER A 273 20.71 12.60 -0.17
CA SER A 273 22.06 13.11 -0.16
C SER A 273 22.12 14.55 0.34
N ILE A 274 23.31 15.00 0.73
CA ILE A 274 23.58 16.42 0.89
C ILE A 274 23.76 17.04 -0.50
N ARG A 275 23.17 18.21 -0.71
CA ARG A 275 23.37 19.00 -1.90
C ARG A 275 24.70 19.73 -1.78
N ASN A 276 25.65 19.39 -2.64
CA ASN A 276 26.86 20.18 -2.82
C ASN A 276 26.62 21.09 -4.02
N TYR A 277 26.54 22.39 -3.76
CA TYR A 277 26.67 23.38 -4.83
C TYR A 277 28.19 23.63 -5.01
N GLU A 278 28.70 23.29 -6.16
CA GLU A 278 29.96 23.89 -6.64
C GLU A 278 29.66 25.27 -7.20
#